data_c30edd0f4460ad55faceff2225fe9697
#
_entry.id   c30edd0f4460ad55faceff2225fe9697
#
_cell.length_a   1.000
_cell.length_b   1.000
_cell.length_c   1.000
_cell.angle_alpha   90.00
_cell.angle_beta   90.00
_cell.angle_gamma   90.00
#
_symmetry.space_group_name_H-M   'P 1'
#
loop_
_entity.id
_entity.type
_entity.pdbx_description
1 polymer ?
#
loop_
_entity_poly.entity_id
_entity_poly.type
_entity_poly.pdbx_seq_one_letter_code
_entity_poly.pdbx_strand_id
1 'polypeptide(L)'
;AGASVRELKMPEIVAEAWRIHNVVQQFEAHQAFAWEYGENYDAMPPLLRRRLDDSRHYTAADYEAARVVAAKARAALSDILRDVDVLLALSAPGVPPKGLDSTGDPRFNQLWTLLGTPCVNVPAYVAEGNLPVGVQAITDYGADAKAIAAARFIERALR
;
A
#
# COMPACT_ATOMS: atom_id res chain seq x y z
N ALA A 1 13.82 -8.39 -22.45
CA ALA A 1 14.77 -7.55 -21.70
C ALA A 1 15.72 -8.37 -20.80
N GLY A 2 15.65 -9.72 -20.82
CA GLY A 2 16.57 -10.62 -20.12
C GLY A 2 16.27 -10.86 -18.63
N ALA A 3 15.12 -10.40 -18.11
CA ALA A 3 14.68 -10.74 -16.77
C ALA A 3 14.08 -12.15 -16.71
N SER A 4 14.33 -12.86 -15.59
CA SER A 4 13.61 -14.07 -15.24
C SER A 4 12.40 -13.70 -14.39
N VAL A 5 11.22 -14.11 -14.81
CA VAL A 5 9.96 -13.79 -14.11
C VAL A 5 9.31 -15.08 -13.64
N ARG A 6 8.87 -15.11 -12.39
CA ARG A 6 8.11 -16.22 -11.80
C ARG A 6 6.97 -15.70 -10.94
N GLU A 7 5.89 -16.45 -10.86
CA GLU A 7 4.85 -16.18 -9.88
C GLU A 7 5.31 -16.57 -8.47
N LEU A 8 4.95 -15.75 -7.49
CA LEU A 8 5.23 -15.99 -6.08
C LEU A 8 3.93 -16.10 -5.32
N LYS A 9 3.81 -17.16 -4.53
CA LYS A 9 2.72 -17.29 -3.55
C LYS A 9 3.13 -16.57 -2.27
N MET A 10 2.37 -15.56 -1.87
CA MET A 10 2.60 -14.86 -0.62
C MET A 10 2.29 -15.76 0.58
N PRO A 11 3.11 -15.71 1.66
CA PRO A 11 2.79 -16.37 2.92
C PRO A 11 1.49 -15.83 3.53
N GLU A 12 0.77 -16.66 4.28
CA GLU A 12 -0.51 -16.28 4.90
C GLU A 12 -0.37 -15.06 5.82
N ILE A 13 0.74 -14.94 6.53
CA ILE A 13 1.01 -13.79 7.41
C ILE A 13 1.04 -12.44 6.63
N VAL A 14 1.45 -12.45 5.36
CA VAL A 14 1.42 -11.26 4.50
C VAL A 14 -0.01 -10.92 4.08
N ALA A 15 -0.84 -11.95 3.81
CA ALA A 15 -2.26 -11.76 3.54
C ALA A 15 -3.01 -11.27 4.80
N GLU A 16 -2.63 -11.76 5.98
CA GLU A 16 -3.17 -11.28 7.25
C GLU A 16 -2.82 -9.82 7.49
N ALA A 17 -1.57 -9.40 7.24
CA ALA A 17 -1.15 -8.01 7.35
C ALA A 17 -2.00 -7.08 6.48
N TRP A 18 -2.36 -7.50 5.29
CA TRP A 18 -3.27 -6.72 4.44
C TRP A 18 -4.66 -6.56 5.09
N ARG A 19 -5.20 -7.61 5.71
CA ARG A 19 -6.51 -7.57 6.41
C ARG A 19 -6.51 -6.64 7.62
N ILE A 20 -5.41 -6.58 8.36
CA ILE A 20 -5.31 -5.74 9.58
C ILE A 20 -4.85 -4.30 9.31
N HIS A 21 -4.55 -3.95 8.08
CA HIS A 21 -4.08 -2.61 7.71
C HIS A 21 -4.97 -1.49 8.27
N ASN A 22 -6.30 -1.67 8.16
CA ASN A 22 -7.25 -0.65 8.63
C ASN A 22 -7.17 -0.41 10.14
N VAL A 23 -6.85 -1.42 10.96
CA VAL A 23 -6.69 -1.26 12.41
C VAL A 23 -5.57 -0.26 12.69
N VAL A 24 -4.40 -0.47 12.07
CA VAL A 24 -3.24 0.42 12.23
C VAL A 24 -3.55 1.81 11.70
N GLN A 25 -4.03 1.91 10.47
CA GLN A 25 -4.30 3.20 9.82
C GLN A 25 -5.32 4.04 10.59
N GLN A 26 -6.42 3.44 11.02
CA GLN A 26 -7.48 4.18 11.68
C GLN A 26 -7.13 4.56 13.11
N PHE A 27 -6.45 3.67 13.85
CA PHE A 27 -5.97 4.02 15.17
C PHE A 27 -4.97 5.18 15.12
N GLU A 28 -4.00 5.13 14.22
CA GLU A 28 -3.04 6.23 14.03
C GLU A 28 -3.69 7.51 13.53
N ALA A 29 -4.71 7.42 12.67
CA ALA A 29 -5.49 8.58 12.23
C ALA A 29 -6.19 9.28 13.39
N HIS A 30 -6.77 8.55 14.35
CA HIS A 30 -7.35 9.16 15.55
C HIS A 30 -6.33 9.92 16.38
N GLN A 31 -5.11 9.40 16.50
CA GLN A 31 -4.04 10.11 17.22
C GLN A 31 -3.59 11.36 16.46
N ALA A 32 -3.44 11.24 15.13
CA ALA A 32 -2.98 12.34 14.28
C ALA A 32 -3.99 13.50 14.21
N PHE A 33 -5.29 13.19 14.21
CA PHE A 33 -6.37 14.19 14.13
C PHE A 33 -7.05 14.46 15.48
N ALA A 34 -6.40 14.13 16.60
CA ALA A 34 -7.03 14.24 17.93
C ALA A 34 -7.49 15.66 18.25
N TRP A 35 -6.70 16.67 17.89
CA TRP A 35 -7.04 18.07 18.12
C TRP A 35 -8.20 18.52 17.20
N GLU A 36 -8.13 18.25 15.90
CA GLU A 36 -9.20 18.59 14.96
C GLU A 36 -10.51 17.89 15.32
N TYR A 37 -10.41 16.64 15.74
CA TYR A 37 -11.57 15.85 16.13
C TYR A 37 -12.21 16.35 17.45
N GLY A 38 -11.40 16.81 18.42
CA GLY A 38 -11.88 17.36 19.68
C GLY A 38 -12.43 18.78 19.58
N GLU A 39 -11.69 19.67 18.90
CA GLU A 39 -11.96 21.11 18.94
C GLU A 39 -12.64 21.64 17.65
N ASN A 40 -12.55 20.93 16.54
CA ASN A 40 -13.01 21.41 15.23
C ASN A 40 -13.83 20.37 14.45
N TYR A 41 -14.52 19.48 15.16
CA TYR A 41 -15.27 18.37 14.58
C TYR A 41 -16.21 18.79 13.43
N ASP A 42 -16.99 19.87 13.63
CA ASP A 42 -17.96 20.34 12.62
C ASP A 42 -17.31 20.95 11.39
N ALA A 43 -16.08 21.44 11.49
CA ALA A 43 -15.32 21.99 10.39
C ALA A 43 -14.59 20.90 9.57
N MET A 44 -14.49 19.68 10.09
CA MET A 44 -13.84 18.58 9.39
C MET A 44 -14.64 18.12 8.15
N PRO A 45 -13.97 17.69 7.06
CA PRO A 45 -14.64 17.10 5.91
C PRO A 45 -15.53 15.91 6.31
N PRO A 46 -16.78 15.82 5.82
CA PRO A 46 -17.74 14.79 6.26
C PRO A 46 -17.24 13.34 6.10
N LEU A 47 -16.46 13.06 5.04
CA LEU A 47 -15.89 11.72 4.81
C LEU A 47 -14.84 11.37 5.87
N LEU A 48 -13.98 12.32 6.25
CA LEU A 48 -12.96 12.11 7.29
C LEU A 48 -13.62 11.90 8.65
N ARG A 49 -14.62 12.75 9.02
CA ARG A 49 -15.40 12.56 10.25
C ARG A 49 -15.98 11.17 10.35
N ARG A 50 -16.70 10.72 9.31
CA ARG A 50 -17.31 9.39 9.29
C ARG A 50 -16.28 8.29 9.49
N ARG A 51 -15.13 8.37 8.82
CA ARG A 51 -14.06 7.38 8.99
C ARG A 51 -13.52 7.33 10.42
N LEU A 52 -13.34 8.47 11.06
CA LEU A 52 -12.91 8.54 12.46
C LEU A 52 -14.00 8.01 13.39
N ASP A 53 -15.27 8.37 13.19
CA ASP A 53 -16.39 7.85 13.97
C ASP A 53 -16.50 6.32 13.87
N ASP A 54 -16.44 5.78 12.66
CA ASP A 54 -16.55 4.34 12.39
C ASP A 54 -15.41 3.52 13.00
N SER A 55 -14.27 4.14 13.26
CA SER A 55 -13.06 3.48 13.76
C SER A 55 -12.80 3.65 15.27
N ARG A 56 -13.67 4.34 16.00
CA ARG A 56 -13.55 4.57 17.45
C ARG A 56 -13.50 3.30 18.31
N HIS A 57 -13.95 2.18 17.78
CA HIS A 57 -13.95 0.90 18.47
C HIS A 57 -12.55 0.25 18.54
N TYR A 58 -11.58 0.67 17.73
CA TYR A 58 -10.24 0.12 17.78
C TYR A 58 -9.51 0.56 19.06
N THR A 59 -9.07 -0.43 19.84
CA THR A 59 -8.36 -0.21 21.10
C THR A 59 -6.83 -0.19 20.89
N ALA A 60 -6.11 0.28 21.91
CA ALA A 60 -4.64 0.16 21.92
C ALA A 60 -4.17 -1.31 21.84
N ALA A 61 -4.92 -2.24 22.42
CA ALA A 61 -4.62 -3.67 22.34
C ALA A 61 -4.77 -4.20 20.91
N ASP A 62 -5.82 -3.78 20.18
CA ASP A 62 -6.00 -4.15 18.77
C ASP A 62 -4.85 -3.61 17.92
N TYR A 63 -4.46 -2.35 18.16
CA TYR A 63 -3.36 -1.71 17.46
C TYR A 63 -2.03 -2.43 17.70
N GLU A 64 -1.69 -2.74 18.95
CA GLU A 64 -0.45 -3.46 19.26
C GLU A 64 -0.44 -4.88 18.66
N ALA A 65 -1.56 -5.60 18.70
CA ALA A 65 -1.70 -6.90 18.05
C ALA A 65 -1.49 -6.79 16.52
N ALA A 66 -2.08 -5.78 15.88
CA ALA A 66 -1.92 -5.52 14.46
C ALA A 66 -0.46 -5.19 14.10
N ARG A 67 0.24 -4.40 14.91
CA ARG A 67 1.67 -4.09 14.71
C ARG A 67 2.56 -5.33 14.79
N VAL A 68 2.25 -6.27 15.67
CA VAL A 68 2.98 -7.55 15.76
C VAL A 68 2.80 -8.36 14.46
N VAL A 69 1.58 -8.41 13.91
CA VAL A 69 1.31 -9.05 12.61
C VAL A 69 2.09 -8.36 11.49
N ALA A 70 2.06 -7.03 11.43
CA ALA A 70 2.80 -6.26 10.42
C ALA A 70 4.32 -6.51 10.49
N ALA A 71 4.90 -6.59 11.69
CA ALA A 71 6.32 -6.88 11.88
C ALA A 71 6.70 -8.29 11.39
N LYS A 72 5.88 -9.30 11.71
CA LYS A 72 6.07 -10.68 11.23
C LYS A 72 5.93 -10.77 9.70
N ALA A 73 4.95 -10.07 9.13
CA ALA A 73 4.74 -10.04 7.69
C ALA A 73 5.90 -9.36 6.95
N ARG A 74 6.46 -8.28 7.50
CA ARG A 74 7.66 -7.63 6.96
C ARG A 74 8.85 -8.60 6.94
N ALA A 75 9.10 -9.32 8.04
CA ALA A 75 10.17 -10.32 8.09
C ALA A 75 9.98 -11.43 7.04
N ALA A 76 8.76 -11.97 6.92
CA ALA A 76 8.44 -12.99 5.93
C ALA A 76 8.58 -12.49 4.48
N LEU A 77 8.26 -11.21 4.24
CA LEU A 77 8.46 -10.57 2.92
C LEU A 77 9.96 -10.39 2.62
N SER A 78 10.76 -9.97 3.60
CA SER A 78 12.21 -9.86 3.45
C SER A 78 12.85 -11.21 3.12
N ASP A 79 12.36 -12.31 3.71
CA ASP A 79 12.85 -13.66 3.37
C ASP A 79 12.60 -14.00 1.89
N ILE A 80 11.42 -13.68 1.35
CA ILE A 80 11.11 -13.86 -0.08
C ILE A 80 12.03 -13.01 -0.95
N LEU A 81 12.29 -11.77 -0.55
CA LEU A 81 13.08 -10.81 -1.31
C LEU A 81 14.60 -11.10 -1.31
N ARG A 82 15.05 -12.13 -0.58
CA ARG A 82 16.43 -12.65 -0.73
C ARG A 82 16.61 -13.45 -2.03
N ASP A 83 15.52 -14.05 -2.53
CA ASP A 83 15.56 -14.94 -3.70
C ASP A 83 15.16 -14.23 -5.00
N VAL A 84 14.71 -12.97 -4.93
CA VAL A 84 14.29 -12.17 -6.07
C VAL A 84 14.79 -10.74 -5.93
N ASP A 85 15.02 -10.08 -7.06
CA ASP A 85 15.49 -8.70 -7.05
C ASP A 85 14.36 -7.71 -6.73
N VAL A 86 13.16 -8.00 -7.22
CA VAL A 86 12.01 -7.10 -7.12
C VAL A 86 10.72 -7.91 -7.23
N LEU A 87 9.68 -7.48 -6.52
CA LEU A 87 8.32 -7.92 -6.79
C LEU A 87 7.68 -6.97 -7.78
N LEU A 88 6.92 -7.52 -8.71
CA LEU A 88 6.12 -6.76 -9.66
C LEU A 88 4.64 -6.98 -9.36
N ALA A 89 3.91 -5.89 -9.20
CA ALA A 89 2.46 -5.91 -8.96
C ALA A 89 1.77 -4.81 -9.78
N LEU A 90 0.44 -4.89 -9.89
CA LEU A 90 -0.33 -3.78 -10.41
C LEU A 90 -0.28 -2.60 -9.43
N SER A 91 -0.31 -1.38 -9.93
CA SER A 91 -0.35 -0.17 -9.11
C SER A 91 -1.76 0.22 -8.68
N ALA A 92 -2.76 -0.19 -9.48
CA ALA A 92 -4.18 0.07 -9.23
C ALA A 92 -5.03 -1.03 -9.89
N PRO A 93 -6.32 -1.19 -9.49
CA PRO A 93 -7.23 -2.16 -10.10
C PRO A 93 -7.57 -1.87 -11.57
N GLY A 94 -7.30 -0.67 -12.05
CA GLY A 94 -7.59 -0.21 -13.40
C GLY A 94 -7.39 1.29 -13.53
N VAL A 95 -8.14 1.92 -14.43
CA VAL A 95 -8.13 3.37 -14.59
C VAL A 95 -8.76 4.09 -13.39
N PRO A 96 -8.39 5.35 -13.12
CA PRO A 96 -8.99 6.12 -12.04
C PRO A 96 -10.50 6.29 -12.26
N PRO A 97 -11.31 6.28 -11.18
CA PRO A 97 -12.73 6.53 -11.27
C PRO A 97 -13.00 7.95 -11.80
N LYS A 98 -14.07 8.11 -12.58
CA LYS A 98 -14.50 9.41 -13.10
C LYS A 98 -15.10 10.26 -11.98
N GLY A 99 -14.72 11.54 -11.93
CA GLY A 99 -15.23 12.50 -10.95
C GLY A 99 -14.30 12.71 -9.77
N LEU A 100 -14.81 13.38 -8.73
CA LEU A 100 -14.04 13.76 -7.52
C LEU A 100 -14.56 13.08 -6.23
N ASP A 101 -15.56 12.23 -6.33
CA ASP A 101 -16.22 11.63 -5.16
C ASP A 101 -15.42 10.44 -4.59
N SER A 102 -14.48 9.88 -5.37
CA SER A 102 -13.67 8.75 -4.97
C SER A 102 -12.25 8.83 -5.55
N THR A 103 -11.27 8.47 -4.75
CA THR A 103 -9.87 8.31 -5.18
C THR A 103 -9.57 6.90 -5.72
N GLY A 104 -10.57 6.02 -5.77
CA GLY A 104 -10.42 4.63 -6.19
C GLY A 104 -10.11 3.68 -5.03
N ASP A 105 -9.78 2.44 -5.39
CA ASP A 105 -9.52 1.36 -4.45
C ASP A 105 -8.00 1.24 -4.18
N PRO A 106 -7.53 1.43 -2.94
CA PRO A 106 -6.11 1.43 -2.60
C PRO A 106 -5.53 0.01 -2.38
N ARG A 107 -6.25 -1.06 -2.72
CA ARG A 107 -5.89 -2.45 -2.39
C ARG A 107 -4.48 -2.87 -2.80
N PHE A 108 -3.94 -2.30 -3.87
CA PHE A 108 -2.59 -2.61 -4.34
C PHE A 108 -1.49 -1.79 -3.65
N ASN A 109 -1.85 -0.86 -2.76
CA ASN A 109 -0.88 0.02 -2.09
C ASN A 109 -0.86 -0.16 -0.56
N GLN A 110 -1.99 -0.53 0.04
CA GLN A 110 -2.18 -0.62 1.50
C GLN A 110 -1.14 -1.52 2.17
N LEU A 111 -0.90 -2.71 1.62
CA LEU A 111 0.05 -3.67 2.18
C LEU A 111 1.48 -3.09 2.21
N TRP A 112 1.91 -2.53 1.12
CA TRP A 112 3.28 -2.02 1.00
C TRP A 112 3.51 -0.79 1.89
N THR A 113 2.49 0.06 2.05
CA THR A 113 2.51 1.17 3.00
C THR A 113 2.63 0.66 4.43
N LEU A 114 1.84 -0.33 4.83
CA LEU A 114 1.91 -0.93 6.17
C LEU A 114 3.27 -1.59 6.45
N LEU A 115 3.82 -2.29 5.46
CA LEU A 115 5.12 -2.95 5.59
C LEU A 115 6.31 -1.98 5.44
N GLY A 116 6.06 -0.74 4.99
CA GLY A 116 7.10 0.29 4.81
C GLY A 116 8.08 -0.04 3.69
N THR A 117 7.65 -0.81 2.69
CA THR A 117 8.49 -1.20 1.57
C THR A 117 8.49 -0.13 0.48
N PRO A 118 9.66 0.17 -0.12
CA PRO A 118 9.73 1.06 -1.27
C PRO A 118 8.95 0.52 -2.46
N CYS A 119 8.11 1.37 -3.05
CA CYS A 119 7.33 1.07 -4.25
C CYS A 119 7.50 2.17 -5.28
N VAL A 120 7.87 1.81 -6.50
CA VAL A 120 8.00 2.76 -7.60
C VAL A 120 7.04 2.38 -8.72
N ASN A 121 6.09 3.26 -9.02
CA ASN A 121 5.16 3.07 -10.14
C ASN A 121 5.84 3.36 -11.48
N VAL A 122 5.63 2.47 -12.43
CA VAL A 122 6.05 2.62 -13.82
C VAL A 122 4.80 2.59 -14.71
N PRO A 123 4.51 3.63 -15.50
CA PRO A 123 3.44 3.59 -16.49
C PRO A 123 3.69 2.45 -17.48
N ALA A 124 2.75 1.51 -17.58
CA ALA A 124 2.94 0.29 -18.37
C ALA A 124 2.14 0.30 -19.67
N TYR A 125 0.91 0.74 -19.64
CA TYR A 125 0.04 0.80 -20.81
C TYR A 125 -1.03 1.88 -20.67
N VAL A 126 -1.71 2.16 -21.78
CA VAL A 126 -2.84 3.07 -21.84
C VAL A 126 -4.11 2.23 -21.97
N ALA A 127 -5.04 2.45 -21.06
CA ALA A 127 -6.32 1.73 -20.99
C ALA A 127 -7.48 2.61 -21.48
N GLU A 128 -8.71 2.22 -21.14
CA GLU A 128 -9.94 2.92 -21.52
C GLU A 128 -9.88 4.43 -21.20
N GLY A 129 -10.40 5.25 -22.10
CA GLY A 129 -10.38 6.71 -21.95
C GLY A 129 -9.01 7.36 -22.13
N ASN A 130 -8.04 6.66 -22.71
CA ASN A 130 -6.65 7.13 -22.89
C ASN A 130 -5.94 7.42 -21.56
N LEU A 131 -6.31 6.69 -20.49
CA LEU A 131 -5.74 6.85 -19.15
C LEU A 131 -4.62 5.84 -18.90
N PRO A 132 -3.49 6.27 -18.27
CA PRO A 132 -2.38 5.37 -18.00
C PRO A 132 -2.70 4.40 -16.88
N VAL A 133 -2.27 3.15 -17.02
CA VAL A 133 -2.25 2.12 -15.97
C VAL A 133 -0.82 1.67 -15.76
N GLY A 134 -0.41 1.58 -14.51
CA GLY A 134 0.95 1.27 -14.13
C GLY A 134 1.13 -0.08 -13.48
N VAL A 135 2.38 -0.51 -13.46
CA VAL A 135 2.90 -1.57 -12.61
C VAL A 135 3.84 -0.96 -11.57
N GLN A 136 3.97 -1.60 -10.42
CA GLN A 136 4.88 -1.13 -9.38
C GLN A 136 5.99 -2.14 -9.12
N ALA A 137 7.21 -1.60 -9.01
CA ALA A 137 8.39 -2.29 -8.54
C ALA A 137 8.48 -2.16 -7.02
N ILE A 138 8.45 -3.27 -6.30
CA ILE A 138 8.45 -3.33 -4.84
C ILE A 138 9.72 -4.03 -4.39
N THR A 139 10.45 -3.44 -3.45
CA THR A 139 11.69 -3.98 -2.90
C THR A 139 11.62 -4.09 -1.39
N ASP A 140 12.65 -4.66 -0.78
CA ASP A 140 12.72 -4.81 0.66
C ASP A 140 12.80 -3.46 1.40
N TYR A 141 12.43 -3.48 2.67
CA TYR A 141 12.48 -2.31 3.55
C TYR A 141 13.85 -1.61 3.50
N GLY A 142 13.85 -0.31 3.22
CA GLY A 142 15.06 0.50 3.11
C GLY A 142 15.87 0.32 1.82
N ALA A 143 15.39 -0.50 0.86
CA ALA A 143 16.08 -0.74 -0.41
C ALA A 143 15.60 0.20 -1.55
N ASP A 144 15.44 1.50 -1.27
CA ASP A 144 14.91 2.52 -2.19
C ASP A 144 15.70 2.61 -3.49
N ALA A 145 17.03 2.59 -3.40
CA ALA A 145 17.89 2.64 -4.58
C ALA A 145 17.65 1.43 -5.51
N LYS A 146 17.41 0.25 -4.94
CA LYS A 146 17.07 -0.97 -5.71
C LYS A 146 15.71 -0.84 -6.37
N ALA A 147 14.71 -0.27 -5.68
CA ALA A 147 13.38 -0.01 -6.25
C ALA A 147 13.45 0.93 -7.46
N ILE A 148 14.21 2.01 -7.36
CA ILE A 148 14.42 2.97 -8.46
C ILE A 148 15.15 2.30 -9.63
N ALA A 149 16.19 1.52 -9.36
CA ALA A 149 16.94 0.81 -10.41
C ALA A 149 16.05 -0.21 -11.14
N ALA A 150 15.25 -0.98 -10.40
CA ALA A 150 14.29 -1.93 -10.96
C ALA A 150 13.21 -1.23 -11.80
N ALA A 151 12.64 -0.12 -11.32
CA ALA A 151 11.67 0.67 -12.06
C ALA A 151 12.23 1.21 -13.38
N ARG A 152 13.47 1.72 -13.38
CA ARG A 152 14.18 2.16 -14.61
C ARG A 152 14.43 1.01 -15.59
N PHE A 153 14.70 -0.19 -15.09
CA PHE A 153 14.84 -1.38 -15.94
C PHE A 153 13.49 -1.74 -16.59
N ILE A 154 12.41 -1.77 -15.79
CA ILE A 154 11.04 -2.06 -16.27
C ILE A 154 10.61 -1.01 -17.32
N GLU A 155 10.80 0.27 -17.03
CA GLU A 155 10.47 1.36 -17.96
C GLU A 155 11.15 1.20 -19.32
N ARG A 156 12.44 0.83 -19.32
CA ARG A 156 13.17 0.57 -20.58
C ARG A 156 12.69 -0.67 -21.30
N ALA A 157 12.24 -1.69 -20.57
CA ALA A 157 11.72 -2.93 -21.15
C ALA A 157 10.34 -2.79 -21.79
N LEU A 158 9.57 -1.76 -21.39
CA LEU A 158 8.23 -1.44 -21.89
C LEU A 158 8.24 -0.49 -23.10
N ARG A 159 9.36 0.13 -23.40
CA ARG A 159 9.58 0.96 -24.62
C ARG A 159 9.91 0.10 -25.82
#